data_7d81ca0324be6cafb2e0f37ad5b49e2d
#
_entry.id   7d81ca0324be6cafb2e0f37ad5b49e2d
#
_cell.length_a   1.000
_cell.length_b   1.000
_cell.length_c   1.000
_cell.angle_alpha   90.00
_cell.angle_beta   90.00
_cell.angle_gamma   90.00
#
_symmetry.space_group_name_H-M   'P 1'
#
loop_
_entity.id
_entity.type
_entity.pdbx_description
1 polymer ?
#
loop_
_entity_poly.entity_id
_entity_poly.type
_entity_poly.pdbx_seq_one_letter_code
_entity_poly.pdbx_strand_id
1 'polypeptide(L)'
;MGLREESVYDTRIHGGVMAKVKVSELASKASEPEKVNAYVAGLKHPLTQVVKNLRRIILSVDREIGEEIKWNAPTFFYAGPMKPSNPKEYRRYIVVFNLFKKDCIRLVFPSGAKVNDSSGLLEGDYADGRRLAMFYSVKEVRSKEKPLRAVITRWLKLLDK
;
A
#
# COMPACT_ATOMS: atom_id res chain seq x y z
N MET A 1 22.92 0.60 16.70
CA MET A 1 22.59 0.94 17.20
C MET A 1 22.21 1.21 17.76
N GLY A 2 22.10 1.30 17.72
CA GLY A 2 21.57 1.68 18.45
C GLY A 2 20.97 1.95 18.86
N LEU A 3 21.20 2.22 18.74
CA LEU A 3 20.66 2.65 19.32
C LEU A 3 20.07 2.50 19.89
N ARG A 4 20.17 2.50 20.03
CA ARG A 4 19.54 2.43 20.72
C ARG A 4 19.07 2.61 21.44
N GLU A 5 19.08 2.89 21.57
CA GLU A 5 18.49 3.07 22.36
C GLU A 5 17.87 3.04 22.95
N GLU A 6 17.97 3.08 23.33
CA GLU A 6 17.43 3.20 23.98
C GLU A 6 16.86 3.57 24.50
N SER A 7 16.70 3.81 24.75
CA SER A 7 15.98 4.12 25.32
C SER A 7 15.36 4.84 25.67
N VAL A 8 15.11 5.04 25.80
CA VAL A 8 14.36 5.78 26.31
C VAL A 8 13.23 5.44 27.03
N TYR A 9 12.96 4.99 27.52
CA TYR A 9 11.92 4.64 28.33
C TYR A 9 11.54 3.79 28.85
N ASP A 10 11.75 3.38 29.08
CA ASP A 10 11.33 2.57 29.55
C ASP A 10 10.70 2.21 30.18
N THR A 11 10.39 2.10 30.59
CA THR A 11 9.77 1.65 31.28
C THR A 11 9.12 0.77 31.33
N ARG A 12 9.28 0.11 31.40
CA ARG A 12 8.66 -0.69 31.48
C ARG A 12 7.98 -0.95 32.18
N ILE A 13 7.67 -1.15 32.17
CA ILE A 13 6.99 -1.22 32.76
C ILE A 13 6.81 -1.52 33.60
N HIS A 14 6.80 -1.51 34.09
CA HIS A 14 6.43 -1.79 34.95
C HIS A 14 5.32 -1.60 35.44
N GLY A 15 5.51 -1.95 35.99
CA GLY A 15 4.29 -1.79 36.53
C GLY A 15 3.28 -1.33 35.69
N GLY A 16 2.43 -1.72 35.74
CA GLY A 16 1.39 -1.39 35.07
C GLY A 16 1.36 -0.31 34.21
N VAL A 17 1.98 0.02 33.85
CA VAL A 17 1.92 1.03 33.18
C VAL A 17 1.53 1.00 31.90
N MET A 18 0.90 1.66 31.57
CA MET A 18 0.52 1.78 30.44
C MET A 18 1.20 2.05 29.42
N ALA A 19 1.03 1.75 28.77
CA ALA A 19 1.79 1.64 27.74
C ALA A 19 1.69 2.68 26.75
N LYS A 20 2.42 3.68 26.92
CA LYS A 20 2.66 4.54 25.83
C LYS A 20 3.58 3.86 24.87
N VAL A 21 3.29 3.94 23.57
CA VAL A 21 4.21 3.52 22.53
C VAL A 21 5.37 4.50 22.48
N LYS A 22 6.56 4.01 22.72
CA LYS A 22 7.75 4.85 22.64
C LYS A 22 8.09 5.11 21.16
N VAL A 23 8.74 6.23 20.87
CA VAL A 23 9.19 6.50 19.50
C VAL A 23 10.07 5.37 18.98
N SER A 24 10.88 4.77 19.84
CA SER A 24 11.72 3.64 19.46
C SER A 24 10.92 2.39 19.06
N GLU A 25 9.62 2.35 19.39
CA GLU A 25 8.76 1.24 18.99
C GLU A 25 8.08 1.47 17.64
N LEU A 26 8.17 2.67 17.11
CA LEU A 26 7.65 2.96 15.78
C LEU A 26 8.65 2.43 14.76
N ALA A 27 8.19 1.57 13.89
CA ALA A 27 9.05 0.93 12.91
C ALA A 27 8.59 1.25 11.51
N SER A 28 9.55 1.48 10.63
CA SER A 28 9.33 1.59 9.20
C SER A 28 9.46 0.22 8.55
N LYS A 29 8.95 0.08 7.34
CA LYS A 29 9.09 -1.14 6.56
C LYS A 29 9.91 -0.83 5.32
N ALA A 30 10.92 -1.66 5.05
CA ALA A 30 11.79 -1.45 3.90
C ALA A 30 11.04 -1.72 2.58
N SER A 31 11.28 -0.87 1.61
CA SER A 31 10.81 -1.09 0.25
C SER A 31 11.78 -2.00 -0.50
N GLU A 32 11.30 -2.78 -1.44
CA GLU A 32 12.11 -3.73 -2.21
C GLU A 32 11.97 -3.48 -3.72
N PRO A 33 12.38 -2.30 -4.20
CA PRO A 33 12.18 -1.95 -5.62
C PRO A 33 12.90 -2.88 -6.59
N GLU A 34 14.05 -3.44 -6.22
CA GLU A 34 14.77 -4.34 -7.11
C GLU A 34 13.96 -5.61 -7.40
N LYS A 35 13.29 -6.14 -6.41
CA LYS A 35 12.45 -7.33 -6.60
C LYS A 35 11.26 -7.03 -7.49
N VAL A 36 10.66 -5.86 -7.32
CA VAL A 36 9.54 -5.45 -8.18
C VAL A 36 10.03 -5.17 -9.59
N ASN A 37 11.21 -4.55 -9.75
CA ASN A 37 11.81 -4.36 -11.07
C ASN A 37 11.99 -5.69 -11.80
N ALA A 38 12.53 -6.69 -11.12
CA ALA A 38 12.75 -8.00 -11.71
C ALA A 38 11.43 -8.67 -12.10
N TYR A 39 10.43 -8.55 -11.23
CA TYR A 39 9.10 -9.10 -11.49
C TYR A 39 8.49 -8.48 -12.76
N VAL A 40 8.51 -7.15 -12.85
CA VAL A 40 7.92 -6.44 -13.99
C VAL A 40 8.70 -6.73 -15.27
N ALA A 41 10.04 -6.80 -15.19
CA ALA A 41 10.87 -7.10 -16.34
C ALA A 41 10.59 -8.49 -16.91
N GLY A 42 10.25 -9.46 -16.05
CA GLY A 42 9.92 -10.81 -16.47
C GLY A 42 8.44 -11.04 -16.75
N LEU A 43 7.63 -10.01 -16.62
CA LEU A 43 6.18 -10.18 -16.73
C LEU A 43 5.75 -10.44 -18.17
N LYS A 44 5.04 -11.52 -18.37
CA LYS A 44 4.49 -11.88 -19.68
C LYS A 44 2.99 -11.67 -19.67
N HIS A 45 2.61 -10.41 -19.80
CA HIS A 45 1.21 -10.01 -19.76
C HIS A 45 0.95 -9.03 -20.91
N PRO A 46 -0.18 -9.15 -21.62
CA PRO A 46 -0.48 -8.22 -22.72
C PRO A 46 -0.51 -6.74 -22.28
N LEU A 47 -0.84 -6.48 -21.01
CA LEU A 47 -0.97 -5.14 -20.49
C LEU A 47 0.19 -4.74 -19.59
N THR A 48 1.40 -5.24 -19.87
CA THR A 48 2.59 -4.89 -19.07
C THR A 48 2.81 -3.39 -19.02
N GLN A 49 2.52 -2.66 -20.10
CA GLN A 49 2.69 -1.21 -20.10
C GLN A 49 1.72 -0.53 -19.14
N VAL A 50 0.51 -1.07 -19.01
CA VAL A 50 -0.47 -0.58 -18.02
C VAL A 50 0.10 -0.77 -16.60
N VAL A 51 0.68 -1.95 -16.34
CA VAL A 51 1.32 -2.24 -15.04
C VAL A 51 2.41 -1.21 -14.74
N LYS A 52 3.28 -0.96 -15.72
CA LYS A 52 4.39 0.00 -15.53
C LYS A 52 3.88 1.41 -15.25
N ASN A 53 2.86 1.83 -15.96
CA ASN A 53 2.28 3.17 -15.76
C ASN A 53 1.62 3.30 -14.39
N LEU A 54 0.85 2.31 -13.99
CA LEU A 54 0.20 2.31 -12.67
C LEU A 54 1.23 2.30 -11.55
N ARG A 55 2.28 1.48 -11.67
CA ARG A 55 3.36 1.46 -10.68
C ARG A 55 3.97 2.84 -10.49
N ARG A 56 4.30 3.49 -11.60
CA ARG A 56 4.90 4.82 -11.58
C ARG A 56 4.00 5.83 -10.88
N ILE A 57 2.71 5.81 -11.21
CA ILE A 57 1.74 6.73 -10.60
C ILE A 57 1.65 6.50 -9.10
N ILE A 58 1.46 5.26 -8.69
CA ILE A 58 1.30 4.91 -7.28
C ILE A 58 2.50 5.38 -6.46
N LEU A 59 3.71 5.06 -6.92
CA LEU A 59 4.92 5.45 -6.20
C LEU A 59 5.12 6.95 -6.15
N SER A 60 4.58 7.68 -7.13
CA SER A 60 4.76 9.13 -7.19
C SER A 60 3.79 9.92 -6.33
N VAL A 61 2.79 9.26 -5.74
CA VAL A 61 1.82 9.96 -4.89
C VAL A 61 2.47 10.46 -3.62
N ASP A 62 3.34 9.66 -3.01
CA ASP A 62 4.01 10.04 -1.77
C ASP A 62 5.31 9.25 -1.66
N ARG A 63 6.36 9.92 -1.18
CA ARG A 63 7.68 9.28 -1.05
C ARG A 63 7.72 8.19 0.02
N GLU A 64 6.75 8.14 0.90
CA GLU A 64 6.67 7.09 1.92
C GLU A 64 5.91 5.86 1.46
N ILE A 65 5.55 5.79 0.20
CA ILE A 65 4.99 4.57 -0.36
C ILE A 65 6.13 3.65 -0.77
N GLY A 66 6.13 2.45 -0.20
CA GLY A 66 7.07 1.39 -0.56
C GLY A 66 6.41 0.32 -1.41
N GLU A 67 7.22 -0.57 -1.95
CA GLU A 67 6.74 -1.66 -2.79
C GLU A 67 7.47 -2.96 -2.49
N GLU A 68 6.80 -4.07 -2.71
CA GLU A 68 7.37 -5.40 -2.56
C GLU A 68 6.57 -6.39 -3.40
N ILE A 69 7.07 -7.61 -3.52
CA ILE A 69 6.29 -8.71 -4.07
C ILE A 69 5.66 -9.45 -2.90
N LYS A 70 4.34 -9.47 -2.86
CA LYS A 70 3.57 -10.15 -1.84
C LYS A 70 2.31 -10.70 -2.49
N TRP A 71 1.86 -11.88 -2.06
CA TRP A 71 0.75 -12.57 -2.71
C TRP A 71 1.00 -12.77 -4.21
N ASN A 72 2.26 -13.04 -4.56
CA ASN A 72 2.74 -13.24 -5.92
C ASN A 72 2.51 -12.06 -6.85
N ALA A 73 2.47 -10.84 -6.34
CA ALA A 73 2.21 -9.66 -7.15
C ALA A 73 2.84 -8.41 -6.57
N PRO A 74 3.07 -7.39 -7.41
CA PRO A 74 3.50 -6.09 -6.88
C PRO A 74 2.47 -5.55 -5.90
N THR A 75 2.96 -5.13 -4.74
CA THR A 75 2.13 -4.68 -3.62
C THR A 75 2.73 -3.41 -3.07
N PHE A 76 1.88 -2.45 -2.72
CA PHE A 76 2.30 -1.12 -2.29
C PHE A 76 1.79 -0.85 -0.88
N PHE A 77 2.64 -0.24 -0.06
CA PHE A 77 2.34 -0.07 1.36
C PHE A 77 2.91 1.25 1.87
N TYR A 78 2.41 1.70 3.00
CA TYR A 78 3.02 2.81 3.72
C TYR A 78 4.30 2.31 4.39
N ALA A 79 5.43 2.89 3.99
CA ALA A 79 6.75 2.45 4.45
C ALA A 79 7.25 3.19 5.68
N GLY A 80 6.59 4.30 6.04
CA GLY A 80 7.01 5.14 7.15
C GLY A 80 6.77 4.52 8.53
N PRO A 81 7.13 5.25 9.58
CA PRO A 81 6.97 4.74 10.94
C PRO A 81 5.50 4.50 11.30
N MET A 82 5.23 3.37 11.94
CA MET A 82 3.90 3.03 12.44
C MET A 82 4.01 2.27 13.75
N LYS A 83 2.99 2.39 14.57
CA LYS A 83 2.85 1.59 15.78
C LYS A 83 2.76 0.12 15.42
N PRO A 84 3.26 -0.78 16.27
CA PRO A 84 3.10 -2.21 16.05
C PRO A 84 1.63 -2.59 15.95
N SER A 85 1.33 -3.55 15.10
CA SER A 85 -0.02 -4.06 14.95
C SER A 85 0.05 -5.54 14.60
N ASN A 86 -1.08 -6.22 14.67
CA ASN A 86 -1.17 -7.61 14.27
C ASN A 86 -0.85 -7.70 12.77
N PRO A 87 0.17 -8.47 12.37
CA PRO A 87 0.52 -8.59 10.95
C PRO A 87 -0.64 -9.05 10.07
N LYS A 88 -1.58 -9.79 10.62
CA LYS A 88 -2.74 -10.27 9.85
C LYS A 88 -3.75 -9.19 9.54
N GLU A 89 -3.61 -8.00 10.13
CA GLU A 89 -4.48 -6.87 9.79
C GLU A 89 -4.02 -6.13 8.54
N TYR A 90 -2.79 -6.36 8.13
CA TYR A 90 -2.21 -5.75 6.92
C TYR A 90 -2.41 -4.24 6.85
N ARG A 91 -2.25 -3.57 7.98
CA ARG A 91 -2.60 -2.15 8.11
C ARG A 91 -1.80 -1.22 7.21
N ARG A 92 -0.60 -1.63 6.82
CA ARG A 92 0.27 -0.82 5.94
C ARG A 92 -0.14 -0.88 4.48
N TYR A 93 -0.92 -1.87 4.07
CA TYR A 93 -1.07 -2.20 2.65
C TYR A 93 -2.16 -1.38 1.99
N ILE A 94 -1.74 -0.66 0.95
CA ILE A 94 -2.60 0.26 0.21
C ILE A 94 -3.29 -0.48 -0.93
N VAL A 95 -2.49 -1.10 -1.81
CA VAL A 95 -3.00 -1.66 -3.06
C VAL A 95 -2.12 -2.79 -3.54
N VAL A 96 -2.75 -3.79 -4.14
CA VAL A 96 -2.11 -4.98 -4.70
C VAL A 96 -2.56 -5.12 -6.15
N PHE A 97 -1.62 -5.45 -7.05
CA PHE A 97 -1.98 -5.76 -8.42
C PHE A 97 -2.58 -7.16 -8.50
N ASN A 98 -3.65 -7.31 -9.26
CA ASN A 98 -4.22 -8.60 -9.62
C ASN A 98 -4.10 -8.75 -11.14
N LEU A 99 -3.27 -9.68 -11.56
CA LEU A 99 -2.86 -9.84 -12.95
C LEU A 99 -3.45 -11.09 -13.61
N PHE A 100 -4.49 -11.67 -13.02
CA PHE A 100 -5.10 -12.89 -13.54
C PHE A 100 -5.73 -12.70 -14.90
N LYS A 101 -6.46 -11.61 -15.09
CA LYS A 101 -7.13 -11.36 -16.36
C LYS A 101 -6.14 -10.80 -17.38
N LYS A 102 -6.30 -11.21 -18.63
CA LYS A 102 -5.39 -10.76 -19.70
C LYS A 102 -5.88 -9.49 -20.37
N ASP A 103 -7.15 -9.13 -20.16
CA ASP A 103 -7.76 -7.98 -20.79
C ASP A 103 -7.88 -6.76 -19.86
N CYS A 104 -7.51 -6.89 -18.61
CA CYS A 104 -7.49 -5.75 -17.70
C CYS A 104 -6.51 -5.97 -16.54
N ILE A 105 -6.04 -4.87 -15.99
CA ILE A 105 -5.27 -4.87 -14.74
C ILE A 105 -6.23 -4.43 -13.65
N ARG A 106 -6.34 -5.26 -12.60
CA ARG A 106 -7.15 -4.91 -11.43
C ARG A 106 -6.24 -4.48 -10.30
N LEU A 107 -6.55 -3.35 -9.70
CA LEU A 107 -5.91 -2.92 -8.46
C LEU A 107 -6.86 -3.27 -7.31
N VAL A 108 -6.36 -4.03 -6.35
CA VAL A 108 -7.15 -4.41 -5.17
C VAL A 108 -6.70 -3.56 -4.00
N PHE A 109 -7.62 -2.78 -3.44
CA PHE A 109 -7.39 -1.98 -2.23
C PHE A 109 -7.98 -2.75 -1.06
N PRO A 110 -7.15 -3.43 -0.23
CA PRO A 110 -7.67 -4.31 0.82
C PRO A 110 -8.62 -3.61 1.80
N SER A 111 -8.38 -2.33 2.06
CA SER A 111 -9.24 -1.53 2.92
C SER A 111 -9.82 -0.34 2.18
N GLY A 112 -10.13 -0.53 0.89
CA GLY A 112 -10.61 0.55 0.04
C GLY A 112 -11.93 1.17 0.48
N ALA A 113 -12.77 0.42 1.17
CA ALA A 113 -14.06 0.93 1.63
C ALA A 113 -13.92 2.14 2.54
N LYS A 114 -12.85 2.20 3.35
CA LYS A 114 -12.69 3.30 4.29
C LYS A 114 -12.39 4.63 3.61
N VAL A 115 -11.94 4.60 2.36
CA VAL A 115 -11.70 5.82 1.59
C VAL A 115 -13.01 6.54 1.29
N ASN A 116 -14.10 5.79 1.18
CA ASN A 116 -15.41 6.33 0.83
C ASN A 116 -15.33 7.13 -0.46
N ASP A 117 -14.85 6.46 -1.51
CA ASP A 117 -14.59 7.09 -2.80
C ASP A 117 -15.88 7.54 -3.48
N SER A 118 -15.95 8.81 -3.84
CA SER A 118 -17.09 9.38 -4.55
C SER A 118 -16.84 9.54 -6.05
N SER A 119 -15.64 9.20 -6.53
CA SER A 119 -15.29 9.39 -7.94
C SER A 119 -15.80 8.28 -8.86
N GLY A 120 -16.21 7.15 -8.28
CA GLY A 120 -16.58 5.99 -9.07
C GLY A 120 -15.40 5.11 -9.49
N LEU A 121 -14.18 5.46 -9.08
CA LEU A 121 -13.00 4.65 -9.40
C LEU A 121 -13.05 3.28 -8.73
N LEU A 122 -13.40 3.25 -7.44
CA LEU A 122 -13.41 2.03 -6.66
C LEU A 122 -14.75 1.31 -6.81
N GLU A 123 -14.68 0.03 -7.13
CA GLU A 123 -15.86 -0.79 -7.40
C GLU A 123 -15.95 -1.92 -6.40
N GLY A 124 -17.16 -2.45 -6.23
CA GLY A 124 -17.43 -3.60 -5.39
C GLY A 124 -18.07 -3.21 -4.08
N ASP A 125 -18.66 -4.23 -3.44
CA ASP A 125 -19.33 -4.06 -2.15
C ASP A 125 -19.00 -5.27 -1.28
N TYR A 126 -17.70 -5.58 -1.20
CA TYR A 126 -17.23 -6.74 -0.47
C TYR A 126 -17.31 -6.51 1.04
N ALA A 127 -17.82 -7.51 1.74
CA ALA A 127 -18.00 -7.42 3.19
C ALA A 127 -16.71 -7.20 3.95
N ASP A 128 -15.57 -7.65 3.39
CA ASP A 128 -14.27 -7.48 4.04
C ASP A 128 -13.67 -6.09 3.84
N GLY A 129 -14.36 -5.21 3.11
CA GLY A 129 -13.93 -3.83 2.91
C GLY A 129 -13.03 -3.60 1.72
N ARG A 130 -12.65 -4.64 0.99
CA ARG A 130 -11.81 -4.43 -0.20
C ARG A 130 -12.62 -3.78 -1.32
N ARG A 131 -11.89 -3.05 -2.16
CA ARG A 131 -12.48 -2.43 -3.37
C ARG A 131 -11.50 -2.61 -4.51
N LEU A 132 -12.01 -2.55 -5.74
CA LEU A 132 -11.22 -2.78 -6.94
C LEU A 132 -11.25 -1.56 -7.85
N ALA A 133 -10.14 -1.34 -8.55
CA ALA A 133 -10.10 -0.39 -9.67
C ALA A 133 -9.63 -1.15 -10.91
N MET A 134 -10.30 -0.93 -12.03
CA MET A 134 -10.06 -1.66 -13.28
C MET A 134 -9.43 -0.76 -14.32
N PHE A 135 -8.42 -1.30 -15.03
CA PHE A 135 -7.74 -0.55 -16.08
C PHE A 135 -7.55 -1.45 -17.29
N TYR A 136 -8.12 -1.06 -18.42
CA TYR A 136 -8.12 -1.86 -19.64
C TYR A 136 -7.08 -1.40 -20.66
N SER A 137 -6.50 -0.22 -20.48
CA SER A 137 -5.56 0.34 -21.44
C SER A 137 -4.73 1.47 -20.81
N VAL A 138 -3.64 1.84 -21.48
CA VAL A 138 -2.84 3.01 -21.08
C VAL A 138 -3.68 4.29 -21.14
N LYS A 139 -4.55 4.39 -22.14
CA LYS A 139 -5.45 5.53 -22.24
C LYS A 139 -6.34 5.65 -21.01
N GLU A 140 -6.85 4.53 -20.53
CA GLU A 140 -7.71 4.52 -19.36
C GLU A 140 -6.93 4.88 -18.09
N VAL A 141 -5.66 4.48 -18.01
CA VAL A 141 -4.81 4.91 -16.89
C VAL A 141 -4.73 6.44 -16.86
N ARG A 142 -4.55 7.06 -18.00
CA ARG A 142 -4.48 8.53 -18.07
C ARG A 142 -5.80 9.16 -17.63
N SER A 143 -6.92 8.63 -18.11
CA SER A 143 -8.23 9.22 -17.80
C SER A 143 -8.61 9.02 -16.34
N LYS A 144 -8.08 8.00 -15.68
CA LYS A 144 -8.38 7.70 -14.29
C LYS A 144 -7.26 8.09 -13.32
N GLU A 145 -6.21 8.73 -13.82
CA GLU A 145 -5.05 9.06 -12.99
C GLU A 145 -5.42 9.98 -11.82
N LYS A 146 -6.20 11.01 -12.08
CA LYS A 146 -6.57 11.98 -11.04
C LYS A 146 -7.34 11.33 -9.89
N PRO A 147 -8.41 10.57 -10.15
CA PRO A 147 -9.09 9.87 -9.05
C PRO A 147 -8.24 8.81 -8.38
N LEU A 148 -7.33 8.14 -9.12
CA LEU A 148 -6.43 7.18 -8.51
C LEU A 148 -5.51 7.84 -7.50
N ARG A 149 -4.91 8.97 -7.86
CA ARG A 149 -4.07 9.74 -6.94
C ARG A 149 -4.85 10.21 -5.72
N ALA A 150 -6.09 10.66 -5.94
CA ALA A 150 -6.94 11.14 -4.85
C ALA A 150 -7.27 10.03 -3.86
N VAL A 151 -7.58 8.83 -4.35
CA VAL A 151 -7.88 7.69 -3.49
C VAL A 151 -6.68 7.33 -2.62
N ILE A 152 -5.50 7.25 -3.22
CA ILE A 152 -4.29 6.88 -2.48
C ILE A 152 -3.93 7.97 -1.45
N THR A 153 -4.03 9.23 -1.84
CA THR A 153 -3.77 10.36 -0.93
C THR A 153 -4.71 10.30 0.27
N ARG A 154 -5.99 10.07 0.03
CA ARG A 154 -6.97 9.98 1.11
C ARG A 154 -6.73 8.77 1.99
N TRP A 155 -6.36 7.64 1.38
CA TRP A 155 -6.02 6.43 2.16
C TRP A 155 -4.89 6.73 3.14
N LEU A 156 -3.84 7.42 2.67
CA LEU A 156 -2.70 7.79 3.53
C LEU A 156 -3.12 8.72 4.66
N LYS A 157 -4.02 9.68 4.38
CA LYS A 157 -4.53 10.59 5.42
C LYS A 157 -5.35 9.88 6.48
N LEU A 158 -6.03 8.81 6.10
CA LEU A 158 -6.89 8.06 7.01
C LEU A 158 -6.11 7.01 7.81
N LEU A 159 -4.86 6.77 7.46
CA LEU A 159 -4.05 5.74 8.12
C LEU A 159 -3.74 6.16 9.55
N ASP A 160 -4.06 5.29 10.49
CA ASP A 160 -3.71 5.46 11.89
C ASP A 160 -2.29 4.92 12.10
N LYS A 161 -1.34 5.82 12.19
CA LYS A 161 0.09 5.46 12.27
C LYS A 161 0.54 5.09 13.69
#